data_cb80f16ff8bd2f455ad07167c97e1f8e
#
_entry.id   cb80f16ff8bd2f455ad07167c97e1f8e
#
_cell.length_a   1.000
_cell.length_b   1.000
_cell.length_c   1.000
_cell.angle_alpha   90.00
_cell.angle_beta   90.00
_cell.angle_gamma   90.00
#
_symmetry.space_group_name_H-M   'P 1'
#
loop_
_entity.id
_entity.type
_entity.pdbx_description
1 polymer ?
#
loop_
_entity_poly.entity_id
_entity_poly.type
_entity_poly.pdbx_seq_one_letter_code
_entity_poly.pdbx_strand_id
1 'polypeptide(L)'
;MENLVTGLASGYYLYFRSVYNDWQLGRRSLSQGQRAANFFFVRENCYGAMFRYNRHGEFNIPYGGMSYNKKDFAAKVDILFQPETASLFSETQIYCRDFEEFLDAVRPTKDDFLFLDPPYDTEFSEYEGNAFTKLDQARLAVALSKTPAKFLLIIKNTPYIEALYSEGFYIQKFDKHYTYNVRSRNDRQAEHLIVTNYPMDPP
;
A
#
# COMPACT_ATOMS: atom_id res chain seq x y z
N MET A 1 7.22 -16.18 -31.71
CA MET A 1 8.27 -16.13 -30.67
C MET A 1 7.75 -15.45 -29.41
N GLU A 2 7.16 -14.28 -29.49
CA GLU A 2 6.67 -13.50 -28.30
C GLU A 2 5.62 -14.25 -27.45
N ASN A 3 4.70 -14.99 -28.08
CA ASN A 3 3.73 -15.83 -27.36
C ASN A 3 4.37 -16.97 -26.58
N LEU A 4 5.48 -17.55 -27.11
CA LEU A 4 6.21 -18.59 -26.39
C LEU A 4 6.93 -18.03 -25.17
N VAL A 5 7.58 -16.88 -25.31
CA VAL A 5 8.22 -16.17 -24.18
C VAL A 5 7.19 -15.83 -23.11
N THR A 6 6.03 -15.31 -23.51
CA THR A 6 4.93 -14.99 -22.57
C THR A 6 4.42 -16.24 -21.87
N GLY A 7 4.29 -17.37 -22.58
CA GLY A 7 3.88 -18.64 -21.98
C GLY A 7 4.86 -19.14 -20.93
N LEU A 8 6.16 -19.07 -21.22
CA LEU A 8 7.23 -19.46 -20.28
C LEU A 8 7.24 -18.51 -19.05
N ALA A 9 7.20 -17.21 -19.28
CA ALA A 9 7.16 -16.21 -18.20
C ALA A 9 5.94 -16.39 -17.30
N SER A 10 4.77 -16.67 -17.88
CA SER A 10 3.56 -17.00 -17.14
C SER A 10 3.71 -18.28 -16.31
N GLY A 11 4.36 -19.31 -16.86
CA GLY A 11 4.64 -20.56 -16.15
C GLY A 11 5.55 -20.32 -14.92
N TYR A 12 6.63 -19.57 -15.08
CA TYR A 12 7.51 -19.16 -13.97
C TYR A 12 6.74 -18.36 -12.92
N TYR A 13 5.94 -17.39 -13.36
CA TYR A 13 5.13 -16.60 -12.44
C TYR A 13 4.17 -17.46 -11.62
N LEU A 14 3.44 -18.39 -12.26
CA LEU A 14 2.52 -19.28 -11.58
C LEU A 14 3.22 -20.19 -10.56
N TYR A 15 4.42 -20.68 -10.91
CA TYR A 15 5.24 -21.46 -9.98
C TYR A 15 5.63 -20.62 -8.75
N PHE A 16 6.19 -19.43 -8.92
CA PHE A 16 6.58 -18.58 -7.80
C PHE A 16 5.38 -18.07 -6.99
N ARG A 17 4.23 -17.87 -7.63
CA ARG A 17 2.98 -17.57 -6.94
C ARG A 17 2.53 -18.75 -6.07
N SER A 18 2.67 -19.99 -6.53
CA SER A 18 2.37 -21.16 -5.68
C SER A 18 3.33 -21.27 -4.50
N VAL A 19 4.63 -21.02 -4.73
CA VAL A 19 5.63 -20.97 -3.64
C VAL A 19 5.27 -19.90 -2.60
N TYR A 20 4.83 -18.72 -3.05
CA TYR A 20 4.36 -17.67 -2.18
C TYR A 20 3.16 -18.11 -1.32
N ASN A 21 2.15 -18.71 -1.96
CA ASN A 21 0.96 -19.18 -1.28
C ASN A 21 1.27 -20.32 -0.29
N ASP A 22 2.12 -21.26 -0.67
CA ASP A 22 2.52 -22.37 0.20
C ASP A 22 3.26 -21.87 1.44
N TRP A 23 4.14 -20.87 1.27
CA TRP A 23 4.81 -20.24 2.39
C TRP A 23 3.83 -19.49 3.31
N GLN A 24 2.99 -18.63 2.72
CA GLN A 24 2.03 -17.82 3.48
C GLN A 24 1.04 -18.66 4.27
N LEU A 25 0.62 -19.81 3.73
CA LEU A 25 -0.30 -20.76 4.37
C LEU A 25 0.40 -21.80 5.25
N GLY A 26 1.70 -21.63 5.51
CA GLY A 26 2.46 -22.54 6.39
C GLY A 26 2.77 -23.90 5.79
N ARG A 27 2.53 -24.12 4.50
CA ARG A 27 2.78 -25.39 3.81
C ARG A 27 4.25 -25.57 3.40
N ARG A 28 5.04 -24.47 3.37
CA ARG A 28 6.44 -24.43 2.96
C ARG A 28 7.24 -23.49 3.84
N SER A 29 8.45 -23.89 4.19
CA SER A 29 9.42 -23.00 4.86
C SER A 29 10.34 -22.35 3.83
N LEU A 30 10.58 -21.05 3.99
CA LEU A 30 11.51 -20.25 3.20
C LEU A 30 12.40 -19.43 4.14
N SER A 31 13.68 -19.27 3.81
CA SER A 31 14.56 -18.32 4.49
C SER A 31 14.08 -16.88 4.24
N GLN A 32 14.55 -15.93 5.03
CA GLN A 32 14.18 -14.51 4.88
C GLN A 32 14.51 -13.97 3.47
N GLY A 33 15.70 -14.29 2.95
CA GLY A 33 16.08 -13.88 1.59
C GLY A 33 15.21 -14.50 0.51
N GLN A 34 14.86 -15.81 0.65
CA GLN A 34 13.95 -16.47 -0.29
C GLN A 34 12.54 -15.85 -0.28
N ARG A 35 12.04 -15.48 0.92
CA ARG A 35 10.75 -14.79 1.06
C ARG A 35 10.76 -13.44 0.36
N ALA A 36 11.80 -12.64 0.61
CA ALA A 36 11.95 -11.33 -0.01
C ALA A 36 12.04 -11.42 -1.54
N ALA A 37 12.88 -12.30 -2.06
CA ALA A 37 13.04 -12.52 -3.50
C ALA A 37 11.75 -13.02 -4.16
N ASN A 38 11.06 -13.99 -3.52
CA ASN A 38 9.79 -14.52 -4.03
C ASN A 38 8.69 -13.43 -4.03
N PHE A 39 8.55 -12.68 -2.94
CA PHE A 39 7.61 -11.57 -2.86
C PHE A 39 7.87 -10.51 -3.92
N PHE A 40 9.13 -10.08 -4.07
CA PHE A 40 9.54 -9.13 -5.09
C PHE A 40 9.17 -9.61 -6.50
N PHE A 41 9.51 -10.87 -6.83
CA PHE A 41 9.21 -11.45 -8.14
C PHE A 41 7.70 -11.50 -8.40
N VAL A 42 6.92 -11.99 -7.44
CA VAL A 42 5.45 -12.08 -7.57
C VAL A 42 4.84 -10.70 -7.73
N ARG A 43 5.24 -9.73 -6.92
CA ARG A 43 4.76 -8.35 -6.99
C ARG A 43 5.06 -7.69 -8.34
N GLU A 44 6.27 -7.82 -8.82
CA GLU A 44 6.70 -7.21 -10.08
C GLU A 44 6.03 -7.81 -11.32
N ASN A 45 5.60 -9.07 -11.25
CA ASN A 45 5.03 -9.79 -12.38
C ASN A 45 3.50 -9.92 -12.32
N CYS A 46 2.85 -9.65 -11.20
CA CYS A 46 1.39 -9.71 -11.10
C CYS A 46 0.74 -8.54 -11.85
N TYR A 47 -0.42 -8.79 -12.43
CA TYR A 47 -1.18 -7.78 -13.17
C TYR A 47 -1.49 -6.57 -12.30
N GLY A 48 -1.11 -5.38 -12.76
CA GLY A 48 -1.36 -4.10 -12.10
C GLY A 48 -0.63 -3.93 -10.75
N ALA A 49 0.34 -4.78 -10.42
CA ALA A 49 0.98 -4.84 -9.09
C ALA A 49 -0.03 -4.91 -7.92
N MET A 50 -1.22 -5.42 -8.20
CA MET A 50 -2.29 -5.54 -7.22
C MET A 50 -2.05 -6.71 -6.27
N PHE A 51 -2.45 -6.55 -5.00
CA PHE A 51 -2.49 -7.63 -4.03
C PHE A 51 -3.94 -7.96 -3.70
N ARG A 52 -4.33 -9.20 -3.99
CA ARG A 52 -5.67 -9.72 -3.69
C ARG A 52 -5.58 -11.20 -3.38
N TYR A 53 -6.34 -11.61 -2.39
CA TYR A 53 -6.43 -12.99 -1.94
C TYR A 53 -7.83 -13.56 -2.22
N ASN A 54 -7.91 -14.86 -2.44
CA ASN A 54 -9.19 -15.54 -2.55
C ASN A 54 -9.72 -15.90 -1.14
N ARG A 55 -10.92 -16.48 -1.09
CA ARG A 55 -11.55 -16.92 0.18
C ARG A 55 -10.74 -17.93 0.99
N HIS A 56 -9.73 -18.55 0.39
CA HIS A 56 -8.82 -19.50 1.03
C HIS A 56 -7.51 -18.86 1.51
N GLY A 57 -7.39 -17.53 1.43
CA GLY A 57 -6.18 -16.78 1.78
C GLY A 57 -5.06 -16.89 0.74
N GLU A 58 -5.33 -17.42 -0.47
CA GLU A 58 -4.31 -17.55 -1.50
C GLU A 58 -4.26 -16.31 -2.39
N PHE A 59 -3.07 -15.79 -2.63
CA PHE A 59 -2.82 -14.75 -3.61
C PHE A 59 -3.20 -15.24 -5.02
N ASN A 60 -4.11 -14.55 -5.71
CA ASN A 60 -4.75 -15.05 -6.92
C ASN A 60 -4.67 -14.12 -8.14
N ILE A 61 -3.84 -13.08 -8.09
CA ILE A 61 -3.66 -12.18 -9.24
C ILE A 61 -2.94 -12.93 -10.37
N PRO A 62 -3.37 -12.77 -11.64
CA PRO A 62 -2.71 -13.39 -12.78
C PRO A 62 -1.38 -12.69 -13.15
N TYR A 63 -0.60 -13.34 -14.02
CA TYR A 63 0.56 -12.72 -14.67
C TYR A 63 0.13 -11.49 -15.48
N GLY A 64 0.97 -10.45 -15.48
CA GLY A 64 0.67 -9.18 -16.15
C GLY A 64 0.70 -9.19 -17.68
N GLY A 65 1.18 -10.28 -18.29
CA GLY A 65 1.17 -10.46 -19.74
C GLY A 65 2.43 -9.92 -20.44
N MET A 66 2.34 -9.76 -21.77
CA MET A 66 3.50 -9.45 -22.65
C MET A 66 4.24 -8.17 -22.26
N SER A 67 3.55 -7.14 -21.81
CA SER A 67 4.19 -5.89 -21.39
C SER A 67 5.14 -6.06 -20.21
N TYR A 68 4.98 -7.11 -19.41
CA TYR A 68 5.80 -7.44 -18.25
C TYR A 68 7.08 -8.21 -18.64
N ASN A 69 7.17 -8.80 -19.84
CA ASN A 69 8.35 -9.51 -20.32
C ASN A 69 9.58 -8.59 -20.48
N LYS A 70 9.37 -7.27 -20.56
CA LYS A 70 10.43 -6.27 -20.76
C LYS A 70 10.95 -5.63 -19.47
N LYS A 71 10.48 -6.10 -18.30
CA LYS A 71 10.93 -5.54 -17.02
C LYS A 71 12.37 -5.94 -16.72
N ASP A 72 13.20 -4.95 -16.48
CA ASP A 72 14.59 -5.16 -16.05
C ASP A 72 14.63 -5.28 -14.52
N PHE A 73 14.67 -6.52 -14.05
CA PHE A 73 14.75 -6.81 -12.61
C PHE A 73 16.16 -6.56 -12.07
N ALA A 74 17.21 -6.74 -12.87
CA ALA A 74 18.57 -6.49 -12.43
C ALA A 74 18.74 -5.01 -12.08
N ALA A 75 18.36 -4.11 -13.00
CA ALA A 75 18.41 -2.68 -12.74
C ALA A 75 17.62 -2.26 -11.50
N LYS A 76 16.44 -2.87 -11.25
CA LYS A 76 15.66 -2.61 -10.04
C LYS A 76 16.34 -3.08 -8.75
N VAL A 77 17.02 -4.24 -8.82
CA VAL A 77 17.78 -4.76 -7.68
C VAL A 77 19.03 -3.92 -7.45
N ASP A 78 19.72 -3.51 -8.50
CA ASP A 78 20.93 -2.69 -8.41
C ASP A 78 20.68 -1.35 -7.72
N ILE A 79 19.49 -0.75 -7.91
CA ILE A 79 19.10 0.48 -7.21
C ILE A 79 19.07 0.27 -5.68
N LEU A 80 18.66 -0.90 -5.19
CA LEU A 80 18.60 -1.19 -3.76
C LEU A 80 20.00 -1.25 -3.10
N PHE A 81 21.03 -1.55 -3.90
CA PHE A 81 22.41 -1.66 -3.42
C PHE A 81 23.26 -0.42 -3.70
N GLN A 82 22.69 0.63 -4.27
CA GLN A 82 23.41 1.89 -4.43
C GLN A 82 23.70 2.52 -3.08
N PRO A 83 24.85 3.22 -2.92
CA PRO A 83 25.25 3.81 -1.63
C PRO A 83 24.19 4.72 -1.01
N GLU A 84 23.51 5.51 -1.84
CA GLU A 84 22.47 6.45 -1.40
C GLU A 84 21.25 5.71 -0.83
N THR A 85 20.82 4.63 -1.50
CA THR A 85 19.71 3.79 -1.05
C THR A 85 20.10 3.02 0.21
N ALA A 86 21.31 2.48 0.27
CA ALA A 86 21.81 1.78 1.45
C ALA A 86 21.91 2.72 2.67
N SER A 87 22.39 3.94 2.48
CA SER A 87 22.41 4.97 3.53
C SER A 87 21.01 5.28 4.03
N LEU A 88 20.07 5.54 3.13
CA LEU A 88 18.68 5.80 3.48
C LEU A 88 18.08 4.66 4.32
N PHE A 89 18.27 3.41 3.92
CA PHE A 89 17.76 2.27 4.69
C PHE A 89 18.46 2.09 6.04
N SER A 90 19.75 2.43 6.15
CA SER A 90 20.47 2.35 7.44
C SER A 90 19.96 3.36 8.47
N GLU A 91 19.41 4.48 8.01
CA GLU A 91 18.87 5.56 8.84
C GLU A 91 17.35 5.42 9.04
N THR A 92 16.69 4.49 8.33
CA THR A 92 15.25 4.30 8.37
C THR A 92 14.86 3.13 9.27
N GLN A 93 13.95 3.37 10.21
CA GLN A 93 13.33 2.30 10.99
C GLN A 93 12.03 1.85 10.33
N ILE A 94 11.91 0.55 10.08
CA ILE A 94 10.73 -0.04 9.44
C ILE A 94 9.91 -0.82 10.47
N TYR A 95 8.63 -0.49 10.58
CA TYR A 95 7.68 -1.14 11.48
C TYR A 95 6.57 -1.83 10.69
N CYS A 96 6.10 -2.97 11.19
CA CYS A 96 4.90 -3.67 10.69
C CYS A 96 3.99 -3.96 11.89
N ARG A 97 3.09 -3.04 12.18
CA ARG A 97 2.16 -3.12 13.33
C ARG A 97 0.94 -2.22 13.12
N ASP A 98 -0.04 -2.32 14.02
CA ASP A 98 -1.15 -1.38 14.07
C ASP A 98 -0.64 0.06 14.25
N PHE A 99 -1.35 1.04 13.68
CA PHE A 99 -0.90 2.43 13.67
C PHE A 99 -0.90 3.06 15.09
N GLU A 100 -1.81 2.67 15.99
CA GLU A 100 -1.78 3.16 17.37
C GLU A 100 -0.57 2.59 18.11
N GLU A 101 -0.29 1.30 17.97
CA GLU A 101 0.93 0.68 18.53
C GLU A 101 2.20 1.31 17.97
N PHE A 102 2.18 1.70 16.69
CA PHE A 102 3.29 2.43 16.07
C PHE A 102 3.45 3.81 16.69
N LEU A 103 2.39 4.61 16.78
CA LEU A 103 2.42 5.95 17.36
C LEU A 103 2.86 5.92 18.83
N ASP A 104 2.38 4.94 19.60
CA ASP A 104 2.78 4.73 20.99
C ASP A 104 4.27 4.35 21.14
N ALA A 105 4.81 3.60 20.19
CA ALA A 105 6.21 3.21 20.18
C ALA A 105 7.15 4.36 19.80
N VAL A 106 6.81 5.14 18.77
CA VAL A 106 7.66 6.23 18.26
C VAL A 106 7.49 7.54 19.04
N ARG A 107 6.30 7.75 19.66
CA ARG A 107 5.96 8.94 20.46
C ARG A 107 6.31 10.25 19.75
N PRO A 108 5.63 10.57 18.64
CA PRO A 108 5.95 11.75 17.84
C PRO A 108 5.87 13.03 18.69
N THR A 109 6.80 13.92 18.45
CA THR A 109 6.92 15.22 19.13
C THR A 109 6.49 16.36 18.19
N LYS A 110 6.48 17.60 18.68
CA LYS A 110 6.19 18.79 17.86
C LYS A 110 7.21 19.04 16.73
N ASP A 111 8.40 18.42 16.82
CA ASP A 111 9.48 18.58 15.84
C ASP A 111 9.41 17.49 14.75
N ASP A 112 8.47 16.53 14.89
CA ASP A 112 8.25 15.46 13.93
C ASP A 112 7.13 15.83 12.94
N PHE A 113 7.16 15.13 11.80
CA PHE A 113 6.12 15.23 10.77
C PHE A 113 5.60 13.83 10.42
N LEU A 114 4.28 13.67 10.44
CA LEU A 114 3.60 12.44 10.06
C LEU A 114 2.98 12.59 8.66
N PHE A 115 3.38 11.73 7.72
CA PHE A 115 2.69 11.56 6.45
C PHE A 115 1.83 10.30 6.52
N LEU A 116 0.53 10.43 6.25
CA LEU A 116 -0.43 9.34 6.40
C LEU A 116 -1.19 9.09 5.09
N ASP A 117 -1.17 7.85 4.64
CA ASP A 117 -1.94 7.35 3.49
C ASP A 117 -2.64 6.04 3.91
N PRO A 118 -3.68 6.12 4.77
CA PRO A 118 -4.40 4.95 5.24
C PRO A 118 -5.25 4.32 4.14
N PRO A 119 -5.66 3.06 4.28
CA PRO A 119 -6.64 2.46 3.40
C PRO A 119 -7.92 3.29 3.33
N TYR A 120 -8.48 3.44 2.12
CA TYR A 120 -9.66 4.28 1.92
C TYR A 120 -10.93 3.59 2.43
N ASP A 121 -11.88 4.40 2.95
CA ASP A 121 -13.23 3.96 3.27
C ASP A 121 -13.98 3.66 1.95
N THR A 122 -13.97 2.39 1.54
CA THR A 122 -14.65 1.91 0.35
C THR A 122 -15.46 0.67 0.69
N GLU A 123 -16.60 0.46 0.00
CA GLU A 123 -17.46 -0.73 0.17
C GLU A 123 -16.70 -2.06 -0.05
N PHE A 124 -15.52 -2.01 -0.69
CA PHE A 124 -14.69 -3.19 -0.98
C PHE A 124 -13.70 -3.54 0.12
N SER A 125 -13.42 -2.64 1.07
CA SER A 125 -12.53 -2.91 2.19
C SER A 125 -13.08 -3.94 3.16
N GLU A 126 -14.39 -4.13 3.21
CA GLU A 126 -15.07 -5.07 4.11
C GLU A 126 -14.89 -6.55 3.72
N TYR A 127 -14.47 -6.84 2.47
CA TYR A 127 -14.32 -8.22 1.97
C TYR A 127 -12.93 -8.84 2.16
N GLU A 128 -11.95 -8.06 2.60
CA GLU A 128 -10.59 -8.53 2.87
C GLU A 128 -10.44 -8.66 4.38
N GLY A 129 -10.28 -9.88 4.89
CA GLY A 129 -10.30 -10.27 6.32
C GLY A 129 -9.35 -9.54 7.29
N ASN A 130 -8.70 -8.44 6.86
CA ASN A 130 -7.94 -7.46 7.61
C ASN A 130 -8.26 -6.04 7.13
N ALA A 131 -9.52 -5.74 6.84
CA ALA A 131 -9.93 -4.44 6.36
C ALA A 131 -9.71 -3.35 7.41
N PHE A 132 -9.18 -2.21 6.97
CA PHE A 132 -9.18 -0.98 7.75
C PHE A 132 -10.62 -0.46 7.79
N THR A 133 -11.29 -0.62 8.91
CA THR A 133 -12.73 -0.42 9.06
C THR A 133 -13.08 1.04 9.37
N LYS A 134 -14.37 1.38 9.36
CA LYS A 134 -14.84 2.68 9.85
C LYS A 134 -14.43 2.95 11.31
N LEU A 135 -14.37 1.91 12.13
CA LEU A 135 -13.87 2.04 13.51
C LEU A 135 -12.39 2.43 13.51
N ASP A 136 -11.58 1.85 12.63
CA ASP A 136 -10.15 2.18 12.52
C ASP A 136 -9.95 3.60 12.00
N GLN A 137 -10.80 4.08 11.07
CA GLN A 137 -10.81 5.47 10.64
C GLN A 137 -11.12 6.42 11.83
N ALA A 138 -12.08 6.07 12.66
CA ALA A 138 -12.41 6.87 13.85
C ALA A 138 -11.26 6.85 14.88
N ARG A 139 -10.63 5.67 15.12
CA ARG A 139 -9.44 5.54 15.97
C ARG A 139 -8.31 6.44 15.47
N LEU A 140 -8.07 6.44 14.15
CA LEU A 140 -7.04 7.27 13.53
C LEU A 140 -7.32 8.76 13.74
N ALA A 141 -8.54 9.22 13.51
CA ALA A 141 -8.92 10.62 13.75
C ALA A 141 -8.71 11.03 15.21
N VAL A 142 -9.07 10.15 16.17
CA VAL A 142 -8.82 10.38 17.60
C VAL A 142 -7.31 10.41 17.92
N ALA A 143 -6.50 9.54 17.35
CA ALA A 143 -5.06 9.56 17.54
C ALA A 143 -4.42 10.85 17.00
N LEU A 144 -4.86 11.29 15.82
CA LEU A 144 -4.39 12.52 15.19
C LEU A 144 -4.83 13.80 15.92
N SER A 145 -5.97 13.80 16.59
CA SER A 145 -6.41 14.95 17.41
C SER A 145 -5.54 15.16 18.66
N LYS A 146 -4.80 14.14 19.07
CA LYS A 146 -3.95 14.15 20.28
C LYS A 146 -2.47 14.30 19.98
N THR A 147 -2.04 14.10 18.73
CA THR A 147 -0.61 14.16 18.39
C THR A 147 -0.06 15.58 18.48
N PRO A 148 1.10 15.80 19.10
CA PRO A 148 1.79 17.10 19.06
C PRO A 148 2.51 17.34 17.73
N ALA A 149 2.76 16.28 16.93
CA ALA A 149 3.44 16.36 15.65
C ALA A 149 2.56 17.03 14.59
N LYS A 150 3.19 17.74 13.67
CA LYS A 150 2.50 18.15 12.44
C LYS A 150 2.20 16.94 11.58
N PHE A 151 1.04 16.92 10.92
CA PHE A 151 0.73 15.83 10.02
C PHE A 151 0.06 16.30 8.72
N LEU A 152 0.18 15.45 7.71
CA LEU A 152 -0.58 15.51 6.47
C LEU A 152 -1.19 14.13 6.20
N LEU A 153 -2.51 14.09 6.15
CA LEU A 153 -3.28 12.90 5.81
C LEU A 153 -3.89 13.10 4.42
N ILE A 154 -3.73 12.10 3.54
CA ILE A 154 -4.41 12.03 2.24
C ILE A 154 -5.39 10.87 2.27
N ILE A 155 -6.66 11.16 1.98
CA ILE A 155 -7.71 10.12 2.01
C ILE A 155 -8.81 10.43 1.00
N LYS A 156 -9.48 9.39 0.47
CA LYS A 156 -10.65 9.57 -0.39
C LYS A 156 -11.77 10.27 0.39
N ASN A 157 -12.39 11.29 -0.20
CA ASN A 157 -13.53 11.94 0.41
C ASN A 157 -14.76 11.03 0.38
N THR A 158 -15.35 10.82 1.55
CA THR A 158 -16.67 10.25 1.76
C THR A 158 -17.39 11.06 2.82
N PRO A 159 -18.75 11.08 2.87
CA PRO A 159 -19.47 11.80 3.93
C PRO A 159 -19.03 11.41 5.33
N TYR A 160 -18.65 10.15 5.54
CA TYR A 160 -18.15 9.67 6.82
C TYR A 160 -16.77 10.25 7.16
N ILE A 161 -15.83 10.22 6.22
CA ILE A 161 -14.48 10.76 6.41
C ILE A 161 -14.54 12.28 6.60
N GLU A 162 -15.31 12.98 5.78
CA GLU A 162 -15.48 14.43 5.92
C GLU A 162 -16.02 14.81 7.31
N ALA A 163 -17.00 14.05 7.83
CA ALA A 163 -17.53 14.27 9.17
C ALA A 163 -16.49 14.03 10.29
N LEU A 164 -15.60 13.02 10.14
CA LEU A 164 -14.57 12.72 11.13
C LEU A 164 -13.55 13.85 11.31
N TYR A 165 -13.26 14.59 10.24
CA TYR A 165 -12.23 15.62 10.23
C TYR A 165 -12.78 17.04 10.13
N SER A 166 -14.10 17.23 10.15
CA SER A 166 -14.76 18.55 10.03
C SER A 166 -14.44 19.52 11.15
N GLU A 167 -14.12 19.01 12.34
CA GLU A 167 -13.81 19.83 13.51
C GLU A 167 -12.35 19.61 13.96
N GLY A 168 -11.66 20.71 14.26
CA GLY A 168 -10.31 20.68 14.82
C GLY A 168 -9.17 20.46 13.80
N PHE A 169 -9.47 20.34 12.51
CA PHE A 169 -8.50 20.14 11.45
C PHE A 169 -8.72 21.11 10.29
N TYR A 170 -7.65 21.28 9.49
CA TYR A 170 -7.72 22.04 8.24
C TYR A 170 -7.91 21.05 7.09
N ILE A 171 -8.91 21.29 6.23
CA ILE A 171 -9.26 20.40 5.12
C ILE A 171 -9.11 21.16 3.80
N GLN A 172 -8.43 20.56 2.84
CA GLN A 172 -8.38 20.96 1.46
C GLN A 172 -8.88 19.82 0.58
N LYS A 173 -9.75 20.13 -0.40
CA LYS A 173 -10.29 19.14 -1.35
C LYS A 173 -9.53 19.23 -2.68
N PHE A 174 -9.31 18.08 -3.29
CA PHE A 174 -8.73 18.01 -4.63
C PHE A 174 -9.26 16.82 -5.42
N ASP A 175 -9.36 16.97 -6.74
CA ASP A 175 -9.78 15.91 -7.63
C ASP A 175 -8.59 15.06 -8.08
N LYS A 176 -8.73 13.75 -7.97
CA LYS A 176 -7.74 12.78 -8.45
C LYS A 176 -8.32 11.99 -9.63
N HIS A 177 -7.63 12.05 -10.76
CA HIS A 177 -7.92 11.20 -11.90
C HIS A 177 -7.16 9.87 -11.79
N TYR A 178 -7.89 8.75 -11.70
CA TYR A 178 -7.28 7.43 -11.75
C TYR A 178 -7.09 6.98 -13.20
N THR A 179 -5.84 6.75 -13.62
CA THR A 179 -5.49 6.24 -14.95
C THR A 179 -5.84 4.76 -15.12
N TYR A 180 -6.01 4.01 -14.03
CA TYR A 180 -6.35 2.59 -14.03
C TYR A 180 -7.71 2.37 -13.40
N ASN A 181 -8.66 1.85 -14.20
CA ASN A 181 -9.96 1.44 -13.73
C ASN A 181 -10.10 -0.08 -13.89
N VAL A 182 -9.96 -0.83 -12.79
CA VAL A 182 -10.15 -2.29 -12.80
C VAL A 182 -11.64 -2.58 -12.69
N ARG A 183 -12.27 -2.88 -13.83
CA ARG A 183 -13.69 -3.32 -13.93
C ARG A 183 -14.70 -2.35 -13.30
N SER A 184 -14.60 -1.07 -13.59
CA SER A 184 -15.55 -0.03 -13.12
C SER A 184 -15.65 0.08 -11.58
N ARG A 185 -14.65 -0.39 -10.85
CA ARG A 185 -14.64 -0.39 -9.37
C ARG A 185 -14.20 0.94 -8.75
N ASN A 186 -13.59 1.82 -9.54
CA ASN A 186 -13.24 3.17 -9.08
C ASN A 186 -13.91 4.18 -10.01
N ASP A 187 -14.58 5.17 -9.45
CA ASP A 187 -14.94 6.36 -10.19
C ASP A 187 -13.67 6.95 -10.78
N ARG A 188 -13.68 7.27 -12.08
CA ARG A 188 -12.53 7.88 -12.75
C ARG A 188 -12.14 9.23 -12.15
N GLN A 189 -13.08 9.88 -11.51
CA GLN A 189 -12.89 11.10 -10.74
C GLN A 189 -13.30 10.79 -9.31
N ALA A 190 -12.37 10.93 -8.38
CA ALA A 190 -12.66 10.81 -6.96
C ALA A 190 -12.08 12.02 -6.25
N GLU A 191 -12.93 12.73 -5.52
CA GLU A 191 -12.49 13.80 -4.64
C GLU A 191 -11.70 13.18 -3.47
N HIS A 192 -10.59 13.82 -3.14
CA HIS A 192 -9.76 13.47 -2.00
C HIS A 192 -9.64 14.65 -1.05
N LEU A 193 -9.36 14.34 0.20
CA LEU A 193 -9.06 15.30 1.23
C LEU A 193 -7.55 15.29 1.52
N ILE A 194 -6.99 16.48 1.68
CA ILE A 194 -5.78 16.70 2.46
C ILE A 194 -6.24 17.22 3.80
N VAL A 195 -5.85 16.55 4.88
CA VAL A 195 -6.19 16.94 6.25
C VAL A 195 -4.90 17.21 7.02
N THR A 196 -4.85 18.35 7.73
CA THR A 196 -3.68 18.74 8.54
C THR A 196 -4.14 19.33 9.89
N ASN A 197 -3.23 19.39 10.87
CA ASN A 197 -3.43 20.12 12.12
C ASN A 197 -2.79 21.52 12.12
N TYR A 198 -2.41 22.01 10.96
CA TYR A 198 -1.87 23.36 10.75
C TYR A 198 -2.50 24.00 9.51
N PRO A 199 -2.57 25.35 9.44
CA PRO A 199 -3.12 26.02 8.27
C PRO A 199 -2.29 25.73 7.03
N MET A 200 -2.97 25.48 5.92
CA MET A 200 -2.36 25.32 4.59
C MET A 200 -2.51 26.61 3.81
N ASP A 201 -1.51 26.96 3.00
CA ASP A 201 -1.65 28.04 2.05
C ASP A 201 -2.74 27.66 1.01
N PRO A 202 -3.57 28.62 0.56
CA PRO A 202 -4.50 28.36 -0.52
C PRO A 202 -3.75 27.91 -1.79
N PRO A 203 -4.36 27.03 -2.61
CA PRO A 203 -3.75 26.48 -3.81
C PRO A 203 -3.50 27.55 -4.88
#